data_608cde80c1fed931f423a8667a43433c
#
_entry.id   608cde80c1fed931f423a8667a43433c
#
_cell.length_a   1.000
_cell.length_b   1.000
_cell.length_c   1.000
_cell.angle_alpha   90.00
_cell.angle_beta   90.00
_cell.angle_gamma   90.00
#
_symmetry.space_group_name_H-M   'P 1'
#
loop_
_entity.id
_entity.type
_entity.pdbx_description
1 polymer ?
#
loop_
_entity_poly.entity_id
_entity_poly.type
_entity_poly.pdbx_seq_one_letter_code
_entity_poly.pdbx_strand_id
1 'polypeptide(L)'
;MIYKRSDYLQLPTKAGVYVYSDKDGTILYVGKAVDLKSRVSSYFAKSAQLGPKTRIMVSQIEKIQITIVESELEALLLEAFYIKKYKPKYNIMLKDSKMYLRIRITMSDDYPKVLLARHEEDPKSIYFGPFPSSSAVKLVLKTIRKVFPFVSARNHPKRICLFHHLGLCPCPPMFDSPELKKVYRKNIRGIIRILEGESRTIMKELEKERDRVSKEERYEEALMIQKKINALSLITTPFHRPFEYALNPNLREDIRQKELDGLIEVLNAQGFDLQKLERIECYDISNIQGTNATASMVVLTHGEIDKSQYRKFKIKRKWDTRKGKDLPNDFAMMKEVLTRRLRHEDWHFPDLIIVDGGKGQVASGIVALAESGVEIPLVGLAKREETIVVPSMGKNDGKQSNLPHVRNYKELLQIRFAGNKEERNQQIIVQEDNFTEISLPKNSPSLHLVQRIRDEAHRFAITYHRKLRSMSIIE
;
A
#
# COMPACT_ATOMS: atom_id res chain seq x y z
N MET A 1 -4.99 15.93 12.63
CA MET A 1 -4.49 17.29 12.27
C MET A 1 -5.64 18.28 12.23
N ILE A 2 -5.41 19.50 12.71
CA ILE A 2 -6.43 20.57 12.76
C ILE A 2 -5.92 21.77 11.97
N TYR A 3 -6.75 22.25 11.04
CA TYR A 3 -6.47 23.40 10.17
C TYR A 3 -7.52 24.49 10.42
N LYS A 4 -7.12 25.77 10.26
CA LYS A 4 -8.08 26.86 10.17
C LYS A 4 -8.78 26.82 8.82
N ARG A 5 -9.95 27.43 8.70
CA ARG A 5 -10.66 27.59 7.43
C ARG A 5 -9.80 28.19 6.32
N SER A 6 -8.95 29.17 6.66
CA SER A 6 -8.03 29.83 5.71
C SER A 6 -7.03 28.87 5.06
N ASP A 7 -6.68 27.78 5.74
CA ASP A 7 -5.54 26.91 5.40
C ASP A 7 -5.96 25.69 4.59
N TYR A 8 -7.20 25.66 4.05
CA TYR A 8 -7.73 24.50 3.33
C TYR A 8 -6.91 24.09 2.11
N LEU A 9 -6.11 24.98 1.52
CA LEU A 9 -5.22 24.67 0.40
C LEU A 9 -3.97 23.88 0.80
N GLN A 10 -3.62 23.88 2.09
CA GLN A 10 -2.47 23.16 2.65
C GLN A 10 -2.81 21.69 2.99
N LEU A 11 -4.07 21.29 2.81
CA LEU A 11 -4.51 19.93 3.09
C LEU A 11 -3.81 18.91 2.20
N PRO A 12 -3.51 17.70 2.73
CA PRO A 12 -2.84 16.66 1.97
C PRO A 12 -3.76 16.05 0.89
N THR A 13 -3.15 15.61 -0.22
CA THR A 13 -3.82 14.87 -1.30
C THR A 13 -3.89 13.37 -0.96
N LYS A 14 -4.44 13.04 0.20
CA LYS A 14 -4.55 11.67 0.73
C LYS A 14 -5.99 11.32 1.08
N ALA A 15 -6.27 10.01 1.13
CA ALA A 15 -7.58 9.52 1.56
C ALA A 15 -7.77 9.79 3.06
N GLY A 16 -9.01 10.14 3.46
CA GLY A 16 -9.29 10.39 4.86
C GLY A 16 -10.71 10.83 5.16
N VAL A 17 -10.91 11.19 6.42
CA VAL A 17 -12.15 11.77 6.93
C VAL A 17 -11.87 13.19 7.40
N TYR A 18 -12.75 14.12 7.05
CA TYR A 18 -12.72 15.51 7.50
C TYR A 18 -13.95 15.83 8.36
N VAL A 19 -13.71 16.65 9.37
CA VAL A 19 -14.71 17.10 10.34
C VAL A 19 -14.69 18.62 10.37
N TYR A 20 -15.82 19.24 10.13
CA TYR A 20 -16.00 20.68 10.22
C TYR A 20 -16.58 21.07 11.57
N SER A 21 -16.03 22.08 12.20
CA SER A 21 -16.57 22.67 13.43
C SER A 21 -16.66 24.18 13.33
N ASP A 22 -17.57 24.75 14.10
CA ASP A 22 -17.72 26.17 14.27
C ASP A 22 -16.70 26.76 15.28
N LYS A 23 -16.86 28.04 15.59
CA LYS A 23 -16.03 28.76 16.57
C LYS A 23 -16.11 28.18 17.98
N ASP A 24 -17.26 27.64 18.34
CA ASP A 24 -17.54 27.08 19.67
C ASP A 24 -17.12 25.60 19.78
N GLY A 25 -16.58 25.03 18.70
CA GLY A 25 -16.14 23.64 18.64
C GLY A 25 -17.25 22.64 18.34
N THR A 26 -18.48 23.12 18.07
CA THR A 26 -19.59 22.24 17.69
C THR A 26 -19.35 21.63 16.32
N ILE A 27 -19.49 20.31 16.24
CA ILE A 27 -19.27 19.58 14.98
C ILE A 27 -20.47 19.81 14.05
N LEU A 28 -20.19 20.46 12.92
CA LEU A 28 -21.18 20.81 11.90
C LEU A 28 -21.38 19.68 10.90
N TYR A 29 -20.30 19.06 10.43
CA TYR A 29 -20.35 18.09 9.35
C TYR A 29 -19.14 17.12 9.41
N VAL A 30 -19.36 15.89 8.99
CA VAL A 30 -18.36 14.85 8.80
C VAL A 30 -18.47 14.33 7.37
N GLY A 31 -17.33 14.14 6.69
CA GLY A 31 -17.32 13.56 5.36
C GLY A 31 -16.02 12.83 5.06
N LYS A 32 -16.09 11.84 4.15
CA LYS A 32 -14.91 11.13 3.64
C LYS A 32 -14.44 11.70 2.31
N ALA A 33 -13.17 11.51 2.02
CA ALA A 33 -12.55 11.85 0.72
C ALA A 33 -11.53 10.80 0.32
N VAL A 34 -11.38 10.57 -0.99
CA VAL A 34 -10.24 9.85 -1.57
C VAL A 34 -9.04 10.79 -1.66
N ASP A 35 -9.31 12.08 -1.86
CA ASP A 35 -8.36 13.18 -1.82
C ASP A 35 -8.96 14.30 -0.96
N LEU A 36 -8.40 14.47 0.24
CA LEU A 36 -8.87 15.46 1.22
C LEU A 36 -8.75 16.88 0.68
N LYS A 37 -7.62 17.23 0.05
CA LYS A 37 -7.40 18.58 -0.51
C LYS A 37 -8.44 18.90 -1.56
N SER A 38 -8.59 18.06 -2.57
CA SER A 38 -9.55 18.25 -3.66
C SER A 38 -10.99 18.36 -3.13
N ARG A 39 -11.37 17.44 -2.24
CA ARG A 39 -12.73 17.39 -1.69
C ARG A 39 -13.06 18.61 -0.82
N VAL A 40 -12.17 18.98 0.09
CA VAL A 40 -12.39 20.12 0.98
C VAL A 40 -12.36 21.42 0.18
N SER A 41 -11.41 21.58 -0.74
CA SER A 41 -11.35 22.78 -1.61
C SER A 41 -12.63 22.99 -2.42
N SER A 42 -13.35 21.93 -2.79
CA SER A 42 -14.62 22.03 -3.52
C SER A 42 -15.73 22.76 -2.74
N TYR A 43 -15.62 22.90 -1.42
CA TYR A 43 -16.56 23.68 -0.62
C TYR A 43 -16.20 25.17 -0.55
N PHE A 44 -14.91 25.52 -0.70
CA PHE A 44 -14.39 26.87 -0.50
C PHE A 44 -14.01 27.59 -1.80
N ALA A 45 -14.03 26.89 -2.94
CA ALA A 45 -13.71 27.48 -4.23
C ALA A 45 -14.73 28.58 -4.59
N LYS A 46 -14.26 29.70 -5.16
CA LYS A 46 -15.12 30.82 -5.61
C LYS A 46 -16.16 30.38 -6.65
N SER A 47 -15.84 29.37 -7.45
CA SER A 47 -16.72 28.78 -8.47
C SER A 47 -17.67 27.69 -7.94
N ALA A 48 -17.65 27.39 -6.62
CA ALA A 48 -18.44 26.32 -6.04
C ALA A 48 -19.94 26.62 -6.14
N GLN A 49 -20.65 25.81 -6.93
CA GLN A 49 -22.13 25.85 -6.98
C GLN A 49 -22.73 25.08 -5.81
N LEU A 50 -22.75 25.71 -4.63
CA LEU A 50 -23.26 25.10 -3.42
C LEU A 50 -24.77 25.34 -3.26
N GLY A 51 -25.49 24.30 -2.89
CA GLY A 51 -26.89 24.43 -2.50
C GLY A 51 -27.08 25.30 -1.24
N PRO A 52 -28.27 25.87 -1.01
CA PRO A 52 -28.51 26.83 0.08
C PRO A 52 -28.05 26.33 1.45
N LYS A 53 -28.40 25.08 1.83
CA LYS A 53 -28.01 24.48 3.11
C LYS A 53 -26.50 24.32 3.25
N THR A 54 -25.79 23.95 2.17
CA THR A 54 -24.35 23.79 2.17
C THR A 54 -23.66 25.16 2.30
N ARG A 55 -24.20 26.22 1.68
CA ARG A 55 -23.69 27.58 1.82
C ARG A 55 -23.75 28.05 3.28
N ILE A 56 -24.89 27.82 3.97
CA ILE A 56 -25.04 28.16 5.39
C ILE A 56 -24.04 27.36 6.24
N MET A 57 -23.86 26.07 5.97
CA MET A 57 -22.84 25.27 6.65
C MET A 57 -21.44 25.85 6.46
N VAL A 58 -21.04 26.10 5.22
CA VAL A 58 -19.69 26.62 4.88
C VAL A 58 -19.43 27.99 5.53
N SER A 59 -20.44 28.86 5.68
CA SER A 59 -20.28 30.13 6.36
C SER A 59 -19.98 29.99 7.87
N GLN A 60 -20.36 28.90 8.49
CA GLN A 60 -20.14 28.63 9.92
C GLN A 60 -18.85 27.87 10.23
N ILE A 61 -18.14 27.36 9.22
CA ILE A 61 -16.91 26.60 9.42
C ILE A 61 -15.77 27.52 9.85
N GLU A 62 -15.15 27.21 10.97
CA GLU A 62 -13.95 27.86 11.49
C GLU A 62 -12.75 26.91 11.52
N LYS A 63 -12.97 25.65 11.85
CA LYS A 63 -11.90 24.64 11.95
C LYS A 63 -12.21 23.42 11.07
N ILE A 64 -11.14 22.86 10.50
CA ILE A 64 -11.16 21.66 9.69
C ILE A 64 -10.23 20.64 10.36
N GLN A 65 -10.79 19.63 10.96
CA GLN A 65 -10.02 18.51 11.49
C GLN A 65 -9.99 17.40 10.44
N ILE A 66 -8.81 16.84 10.16
CA ILE A 66 -8.66 15.72 9.25
C ILE A 66 -8.05 14.52 9.96
N THR A 67 -8.44 13.34 9.51
CA THR A 67 -7.84 12.05 9.86
C THR A 67 -7.50 11.32 8.57
N ILE A 68 -6.21 11.11 8.32
CA ILE A 68 -5.73 10.39 7.15
C ILE A 68 -5.84 8.90 7.44
N VAL A 69 -6.30 8.13 6.48
CA VAL A 69 -6.48 6.68 6.59
C VAL A 69 -5.78 5.95 5.44
N GLU A 70 -5.61 4.65 5.58
CA GLU A 70 -4.87 3.84 4.61
C GLU A 70 -5.74 3.35 3.43
N SER A 71 -7.05 3.19 3.65
CA SER A 71 -7.94 2.62 2.65
C SER A 71 -9.28 3.35 2.57
N GLU A 72 -9.98 3.17 1.44
CA GLU A 72 -11.32 3.70 1.25
C GLU A 72 -12.34 3.05 2.21
N LEU A 73 -12.13 1.79 2.59
CA LEU A 73 -12.96 1.11 3.58
C LEU A 73 -12.80 1.73 4.96
N GLU A 74 -11.56 2.01 5.39
CA GLU A 74 -11.31 2.72 6.66
C GLU A 74 -11.98 4.08 6.67
N ALA A 75 -11.84 4.86 5.58
CA ALA A 75 -12.53 6.16 5.46
C ALA A 75 -14.04 6.03 5.62
N LEU A 76 -14.64 5.01 5.00
CA LEU A 76 -16.08 4.76 5.06
C LEU A 76 -16.52 4.40 6.48
N LEU A 77 -15.80 3.51 7.14
CA LEU A 77 -16.15 3.05 8.49
C LEU A 77 -15.89 4.14 9.53
N LEU A 78 -14.82 4.91 9.39
CA LEU A 78 -14.52 6.03 10.28
C LEU A 78 -15.52 7.18 10.13
N GLU A 79 -15.93 7.50 8.90
CA GLU A 79 -16.98 8.47 8.63
C GLU A 79 -18.29 8.06 9.33
N ALA A 80 -18.70 6.79 9.18
CA ALA A 80 -19.89 6.25 9.82
C ALA A 80 -19.79 6.28 11.35
N PHE A 81 -18.63 5.94 11.89
CA PHE A 81 -18.34 6.00 13.33
C PHE A 81 -18.49 7.43 13.87
N TYR A 82 -17.88 8.43 13.21
CA TYR A 82 -17.98 9.82 13.64
C TYR A 82 -19.40 10.38 13.51
N ILE A 83 -20.14 10.04 12.46
CA ILE A 83 -21.53 10.46 12.30
C ILE A 83 -22.39 9.88 13.41
N LYS A 84 -22.19 8.62 13.79
CA LYS A 84 -22.91 7.97 14.90
C LYS A 84 -22.56 8.63 16.25
N LYS A 85 -21.26 8.92 16.46
CA LYS A 85 -20.75 9.50 17.71
C LYS A 85 -21.19 10.95 17.90
N TYR A 86 -21.05 11.78 16.87
CA TYR A 86 -21.23 13.24 16.99
C TYR A 86 -22.61 13.72 16.55
N LYS A 87 -23.35 12.94 15.76
CA LYS A 87 -24.67 13.29 15.19
C LYS A 87 -24.68 14.70 14.58
N PRO A 88 -23.77 15.03 13.64
CA PRO A 88 -23.59 16.40 13.17
C PRO A 88 -24.83 16.95 12.50
N LYS A 89 -25.19 18.20 12.81
CA LYS A 89 -26.39 18.86 12.32
C LYS A 89 -26.54 18.79 10.80
N TYR A 90 -25.50 19.10 10.04
CA TYR A 90 -25.57 19.16 8.59
C TYR A 90 -25.49 17.79 7.90
N ASN A 91 -24.95 16.76 8.54
CA ASN A 91 -25.08 15.40 8.02
C ASN A 91 -26.54 14.95 8.01
N ILE A 92 -27.33 15.36 8.99
CA ILE A 92 -28.75 15.05 9.09
C ILE A 92 -29.56 15.94 8.14
N MET A 93 -29.27 17.25 8.09
CA MET A 93 -30.06 18.23 7.33
C MET A 93 -29.79 18.25 5.82
N LEU A 94 -28.58 17.89 5.36
CA LEU A 94 -28.23 17.88 3.92
C LEU A 94 -28.86 16.72 3.15
N LYS A 95 -29.49 15.77 3.84
CA LYS A 95 -30.27 14.71 3.23
C LYS A 95 -31.75 14.94 3.48
N ASP A 96 -32.40 15.60 2.53
CA ASP A 96 -33.84 15.69 2.50
C ASP A 96 -34.44 14.27 2.55
N SER A 97 -35.17 13.96 3.63
CA SER A 97 -36.04 12.78 3.84
C SER A 97 -35.51 11.38 3.56
N LYS A 98 -34.32 11.19 2.97
CA LYS A 98 -33.73 9.86 2.70
C LYS A 98 -32.77 9.51 3.81
N MET A 99 -33.17 8.71 4.77
CA MET A 99 -32.29 8.19 5.84
C MET A 99 -31.06 7.47 5.26
N TYR A 100 -29.96 7.60 5.98
CA TYR A 100 -28.69 6.93 5.62
C TYR A 100 -28.85 5.43 5.47
N LEU A 101 -28.12 4.87 4.51
CA LEU A 101 -28.11 3.45 4.25
C LEU A 101 -27.35 2.72 5.38
N ARG A 102 -27.88 1.56 5.76
CA ARG A 102 -27.25 0.64 6.70
C ARG A 102 -27.07 -0.71 6.05
N ILE A 103 -26.11 -1.47 6.49
CA ILE A 103 -26.00 -2.89 6.18
C ILE A 103 -26.71 -3.63 7.30
N ARG A 104 -27.76 -4.40 6.95
CA ARG A 104 -28.52 -5.26 7.86
C ARG A 104 -28.12 -6.71 7.62
N ILE A 105 -27.78 -7.42 8.67
CA ILE A 105 -27.52 -8.86 8.65
C ILE A 105 -28.58 -9.52 9.51
N THR A 106 -29.44 -10.35 8.89
CA THR A 106 -30.52 -11.05 9.58
C THR A 106 -29.96 -12.26 10.33
N MET A 107 -30.01 -12.22 11.68
CA MET A 107 -29.38 -13.31 12.47
C MET A 107 -30.36 -14.42 12.85
N SER A 108 -31.66 -14.16 12.77
CA SER A 108 -32.73 -15.13 13.08
C SER A 108 -32.99 -16.15 11.96
N ASP A 109 -32.53 -15.85 10.73
CA ASP A 109 -32.69 -16.75 9.59
C ASP A 109 -31.70 -17.94 9.65
N ASP A 110 -32.10 -19.10 9.19
CA ASP A 110 -31.19 -20.25 9.01
C ASP A 110 -30.00 -19.89 8.12
N TYR A 111 -30.27 -19.10 7.08
CA TYR A 111 -29.29 -18.48 6.19
C TYR A 111 -29.37 -16.95 6.33
N PRO A 112 -28.61 -16.34 7.25
CA PRO A 112 -28.59 -14.91 7.43
C PRO A 112 -28.37 -14.15 6.13
N LYS A 113 -29.17 -13.12 5.86
CA LYS A 113 -29.09 -12.33 4.65
C LYS A 113 -28.33 -11.02 4.91
N VAL A 114 -27.54 -10.59 3.95
CA VAL A 114 -26.86 -9.28 3.99
C VAL A 114 -27.63 -8.32 3.09
N LEU A 115 -28.38 -7.43 3.70
CA LEU A 115 -29.33 -6.52 3.06
C LEU A 115 -28.92 -5.08 3.25
N LEU A 116 -29.42 -4.21 2.38
CA LEU A 116 -29.36 -2.76 2.58
C LEU A 116 -30.69 -2.30 3.20
N ALA A 117 -30.61 -1.62 4.33
CA ALA A 117 -31.76 -1.09 5.06
C ALA A 117 -31.60 0.41 5.33
N ARG A 118 -32.69 1.13 5.57
CA ARG A 118 -32.68 2.54 5.98
C ARG A 118 -33.07 2.71 7.46
N HIS A 119 -33.84 1.78 7.97
CA HIS A 119 -34.35 1.75 9.36
C HIS A 119 -33.86 0.50 10.07
N GLU A 120 -33.78 0.56 11.38
CA GLU A 120 -33.54 -0.58 12.27
C GLU A 120 -34.89 -1.14 12.68
N GLU A 121 -35.44 -2.03 11.83
CA GLU A 121 -36.79 -2.56 12.01
C GLU A 121 -36.82 -3.86 12.83
N ASP A 122 -35.71 -4.58 12.85
CA ASP A 122 -35.61 -5.89 13.48
C ASP A 122 -34.50 -5.91 14.54
N PRO A 123 -34.86 -5.97 15.83
CA PRO A 123 -33.88 -5.98 16.92
C PRO A 123 -32.97 -7.23 16.95
N LYS A 124 -33.38 -8.32 16.27
CA LYS A 124 -32.54 -9.54 16.15
C LYS A 124 -31.51 -9.45 15.02
N SER A 125 -31.58 -8.43 14.17
CA SER A 125 -30.62 -8.18 13.11
C SER A 125 -29.46 -7.33 13.60
N ILE A 126 -28.26 -7.56 13.02
CA ILE A 126 -27.10 -6.70 13.24
C ILE A 126 -27.11 -5.59 12.18
N TYR A 127 -26.86 -4.34 12.61
CA TYR A 127 -26.85 -3.18 11.75
C TYR A 127 -25.50 -2.49 11.80
N PHE A 128 -24.93 -2.21 10.62
CA PHE A 128 -23.72 -1.42 10.44
C PHE A 128 -24.03 -0.10 9.75
N GLY A 129 -23.35 0.95 10.13
CA GLY A 129 -23.59 2.31 9.63
C GLY A 129 -24.17 3.22 10.71
N PRO A 130 -24.66 4.39 10.38
CA PRO A 130 -25.17 4.86 9.07
C PRO A 130 -24.07 5.24 8.06
N PHE A 131 -24.27 4.91 6.79
CA PHE A 131 -23.32 5.20 5.72
C PHE A 131 -23.84 6.31 4.79
N PRO A 132 -23.14 7.43 4.64
CA PRO A 132 -23.59 8.53 3.79
C PRO A 132 -23.56 8.19 2.29
N SER A 133 -22.62 7.36 1.85
CA SER A 133 -22.43 7.00 0.45
C SER A 133 -22.97 5.62 0.14
N SER A 134 -24.10 5.56 -0.57
CA SER A 134 -24.69 4.31 -1.02
C SER A 134 -23.85 3.57 -2.07
N SER A 135 -23.15 4.31 -2.93
CA SER A 135 -22.23 3.72 -3.94
C SER A 135 -21.04 3.05 -3.29
N ALA A 136 -20.42 3.70 -2.28
CA ALA A 136 -19.29 3.12 -1.55
C ALA A 136 -19.69 1.84 -0.81
N VAL A 137 -20.84 1.84 -0.10
CA VAL A 137 -21.34 0.63 0.56
C VAL A 137 -21.58 -0.52 -0.42
N LYS A 138 -22.19 -0.23 -1.58
CA LYS A 138 -22.40 -1.25 -2.63
C LYS A 138 -21.08 -1.80 -3.16
N LEU A 139 -20.08 -0.95 -3.37
CA LEU A 139 -18.75 -1.37 -3.81
C LEU A 139 -18.07 -2.27 -2.78
N VAL A 140 -18.07 -1.88 -1.51
CA VAL A 140 -17.53 -2.69 -0.40
C VAL A 140 -18.23 -4.04 -0.32
N LEU A 141 -19.57 -4.07 -0.33
CA LEU A 141 -20.32 -5.32 -0.30
C LEU A 141 -20.05 -6.20 -1.53
N LYS A 142 -19.87 -5.61 -2.72
CA LYS A 142 -19.48 -6.33 -3.94
C LYS A 142 -18.12 -7.02 -3.77
N THR A 143 -17.16 -6.37 -3.11
CA THR A 143 -15.82 -6.94 -2.86
C THR A 143 -15.88 -8.00 -1.76
N ILE A 144 -16.55 -7.72 -0.64
CA ILE A 144 -16.74 -8.70 0.45
C ILE A 144 -17.40 -9.98 -0.07
N ARG A 145 -18.36 -9.88 -1.00
CA ARG A 145 -19.03 -11.04 -1.60
C ARG A 145 -18.09 -11.97 -2.36
N LYS A 146 -17.03 -11.46 -2.96
CA LYS A 146 -16.02 -12.29 -3.64
C LYS A 146 -15.22 -13.15 -2.66
N VAL A 147 -15.07 -12.68 -1.42
CA VAL A 147 -14.37 -13.38 -0.34
C VAL A 147 -15.31 -14.33 0.40
N PHE A 148 -16.47 -13.81 0.79
CA PHE A 148 -17.51 -14.49 1.56
C PHE A 148 -18.84 -14.42 0.79
N PRO A 149 -19.18 -15.45 0.00
CA PRO A 149 -20.46 -15.51 -0.70
C PRO A 149 -21.65 -15.42 0.26
N PHE A 150 -22.64 -14.59 -0.07
CA PHE A 150 -23.82 -14.38 0.78
C PHE A 150 -25.12 -14.15 0.01
N VAL A 151 -26.25 -14.40 0.68
CA VAL A 151 -27.60 -14.10 0.18
C VAL A 151 -27.92 -12.63 0.41
N SER A 152 -28.30 -11.90 -0.66
CA SER A 152 -28.66 -10.48 -0.62
C SER A 152 -30.09 -10.19 -1.05
N ALA A 153 -30.85 -11.20 -1.42
CA ALA A 153 -32.26 -11.07 -1.76
C ALA A 153 -33.13 -11.26 -0.52
N ARG A 154 -34.13 -10.38 -0.30
CA ARG A 154 -35.12 -10.58 0.77
C ARG A 154 -35.84 -11.92 0.59
N ASN A 155 -36.32 -12.18 -0.64
CA ASN A 155 -36.91 -13.45 -1.04
C ASN A 155 -36.04 -14.07 -2.14
N HIS A 156 -35.26 -15.09 -1.77
CA HIS A 156 -34.45 -15.79 -2.73
C HIS A 156 -35.34 -16.67 -3.64
N PRO A 157 -35.16 -16.61 -4.97
CA PRO A 157 -35.95 -17.43 -5.88
C PRO A 157 -35.73 -18.94 -5.62
N LYS A 158 -36.78 -19.75 -5.76
CA LYS A 158 -36.72 -21.22 -5.69
C LYS A 158 -36.13 -21.81 -6.97
N ARG A 159 -35.04 -21.23 -7.47
CA ARG A 159 -34.25 -21.68 -8.61
C ARG A 159 -32.82 -21.22 -8.46
N ILE A 160 -31.89 -21.83 -9.19
CA ILE A 160 -30.48 -21.42 -9.20
C ILE A 160 -30.39 -19.97 -9.68
N CYS A 161 -29.78 -19.11 -8.85
CA CYS A 161 -29.64 -17.71 -9.15
C CYS A 161 -28.33 -17.43 -9.92
N LEU A 162 -28.27 -16.32 -10.67
CA LEU A 162 -27.07 -15.90 -11.39
C LEU A 162 -25.82 -15.81 -10.48
N PHE A 163 -25.97 -15.32 -9.26
CA PHE A 163 -24.85 -15.23 -8.32
C PHE A 163 -24.32 -16.61 -7.88
N HIS A 164 -25.10 -17.66 -7.97
CA HIS A 164 -24.62 -19.03 -7.70
C HIS A 164 -23.65 -19.48 -8.79
N HIS A 165 -23.99 -19.27 -10.07
CA HIS A 165 -23.11 -19.59 -11.20
C HIS A 165 -21.77 -18.83 -11.13
N LEU A 166 -21.76 -17.65 -10.49
CA LEU A 166 -20.57 -16.86 -10.27
C LEU A 166 -19.82 -17.19 -8.96
N GLY A 167 -20.28 -18.21 -8.21
CA GLY A 167 -19.70 -18.56 -6.90
C GLY A 167 -19.93 -17.51 -5.80
N LEU A 168 -20.89 -16.59 -5.99
CA LEU A 168 -21.13 -15.44 -5.12
C LEU A 168 -22.37 -15.58 -4.21
N CYS A 169 -23.09 -16.69 -4.33
CA CYS A 169 -24.26 -17.04 -3.52
C CYS A 169 -24.34 -18.55 -3.32
N PRO A 170 -24.56 -19.05 -2.11
CA PRO A 170 -24.70 -20.50 -1.86
C PRO A 170 -26.01 -21.08 -2.37
N CYS A 171 -26.99 -20.24 -2.73
CA CYS A 171 -28.31 -20.64 -3.24
C CYS A 171 -29.07 -21.61 -2.30
N PRO A 172 -29.32 -21.27 -1.02
CA PRO A 172 -29.86 -22.17 -0.02
C PRO A 172 -31.16 -22.90 -0.40
N PRO A 173 -32.14 -22.28 -1.10
CA PRO A 173 -33.38 -22.96 -1.46
C PRO A 173 -33.20 -24.17 -2.37
N MET A 174 -32.02 -24.29 -3.03
CA MET A 174 -31.70 -25.38 -3.95
C MET A 174 -30.73 -26.40 -3.36
N PHE A 175 -29.88 -25.97 -2.41
CA PHE A 175 -28.73 -26.76 -1.91
C PHE A 175 -28.69 -26.75 -0.36
N ASP A 176 -29.85 -26.85 0.30
CA ASP A 176 -29.89 -26.87 1.78
C ASP A 176 -29.24 -28.13 2.33
N SER A 177 -28.22 -27.99 3.17
CA SER A 177 -27.59 -29.05 3.93
C SER A 177 -26.98 -28.52 5.24
N PRO A 178 -26.78 -29.42 6.25
CA PRO A 178 -26.12 -28.99 7.49
C PRO A 178 -24.70 -28.49 7.26
N GLU A 179 -23.96 -29.08 6.32
CA GLU A 179 -22.61 -28.68 5.94
C GLU A 179 -22.61 -27.27 5.31
N LEU A 180 -23.55 -27.02 4.39
CA LEU A 180 -23.71 -25.71 3.79
C LEU A 180 -24.06 -24.65 4.84
N LYS A 181 -24.96 -24.95 5.77
CA LYS A 181 -25.30 -24.04 6.89
C LYS A 181 -24.09 -23.70 7.73
N LYS A 182 -23.24 -24.68 8.05
CA LYS A 182 -22.00 -24.47 8.84
C LYS A 182 -21.00 -23.56 8.11
N VAL A 183 -20.74 -23.84 6.83
CA VAL A 183 -19.85 -23.03 5.99
C VAL A 183 -20.41 -21.63 5.81
N TYR A 184 -21.70 -21.50 5.54
CA TYR A 184 -22.35 -20.23 5.34
C TYR A 184 -22.32 -19.33 6.60
N ARG A 185 -22.58 -19.89 7.78
CA ARG A 185 -22.45 -19.17 9.05
C ARG A 185 -21.02 -18.72 9.34
N LYS A 186 -20.00 -19.47 8.88
CA LYS A 186 -18.59 -19.04 8.92
C LYS A 186 -18.39 -17.81 8.03
N ASN A 187 -18.97 -17.80 6.83
CA ASN A 187 -18.90 -16.64 5.91
C ASN A 187 -19.55 -15.39 6.53
N ILE A 188 -20.73 -15.53 7.12
CA ILE A 188 -21.43 -14.42 7.77
C ILE A 188 -20.63 -13.84 8.93
N ARG A 189 -20.03 -14.67 9.77
CA ARG A 189 -19.11 -14.22 10.82
C ARG A 189 -17.91 -13.47 10.26
N GLY A 190 -17.34 -13.94 9.15
CA GLY A 190 -16.26 -13.24 8.44
C GLY A 190 -16.69 -11.86 7.94
N ILE A 191 -17.91 -11.75 7.39
CA ILE A 191 -18.48 -10.45 6.96
C ILE A 191 -18.65 -9.50 8.14
N ILE A 192 -19.20 -9.97 9.26
CA ILE A 192 -19.36 -9.18 10.48
C ILE A 192 -18.02 -8.65 10.96
N ARG A 193 -17.03 -9.51 11.09
CA ARG A 193 -15.67 -9.16 11.53
C ARG A 193 -15.00 -8.13 10.60
N ILE A 194 -15.18 -8.22 9.27
CA ILE A 194 -14.70 -7.19 8.34
C ILE A 194 -15.37 -5.85 8.61
N LEU A 195 -16.68 -5.85 8.81
CA LEU A 195 -17.43 -4.61 9.06
C LEU A 195 -17.16 -4.03 10.46
N GLU A 196 -16.68 -4.84 11.40
CA GLU A 196 -16.18 -4.43 12.71
C GLU A 196 -14.72 -3.96 12.67
N GLY A 197 -14.02 -4.14 11.52
CA GLY A 197 -12.66 -3.70 11.34
C GLY A 197 -11.59 -4.75 11.61
N GLU A 198 -11.92 -6.03 11.62
CA GLU A 198 -10.97 -7.13 11.88
C GLU A 198 -10.37 -7.75 10.62
N SER A 199 -10.34 -7.00 9.53
CA SER A 199 -9.89 -7.52 8.22
C SER A 199 -8.44 -8.02 8.22
N ARG A 200 -7.54 -7.42 9.03
CA ARG A 200 -6.16 -7.91 9.19
C ARG A 200 -6.10 -9.32 9.79
N THR A 201 -6.94 -9.62 10.78
CA THR A 201 -7.01 -10.94 11.40
C THR A 201 -7.53 -11.98 10.41
N ILE A 202 -8.57 -11.63 9.64
CA ILE A 202 -9.13 -12.47 8.58
C ILE A 202 -8.10 -12.73 7.48
N MET A 203 -7.32 -11.73 7.09
CA MET A 203 -6.27 -11.89 6.11
C MET A 203 -5.25 -12.93 6.55
N LYS A 204 -4.75 -12.83 7.80
CA LYS A 204 -3.81 -13.82 8.36
C LYS A 204 -4.41 -15.24 8.47
N GLU A 205 -5.71 -15.36 8.77
CA GLU A 205 -6.39 -16.64 8.80
C GLU A 205 -6.46 -17.27 7.40
N LEU A 206 -6.78 -16.47 6.37
CA LEU A 206 -6.80 -16.92 4.97
C LEU A 206 -5.40 -17.31 4.47
N GLU A 207 -4.37 -16.56 4.83
CA GLU A 207 -2.97 -16.89 4.49
C GLU A 207 -2.56 -18.22 5.11
N LYS A 208 -2.83 -18.44 6.41
CA LYS A 208 -2.55 -19.71 7.07
C LYS A 208 -3.33 -20.88 6.44
N GLU A 209 -4.59 -20.67 6.08
CA GLU A 209 -5.42 -21.67 5.43
C GLU A 209 -4.86 -22.01 4.03
N ARG A 210 -4.46 -21.02 3.24
CA ARG A 210 -3.80 -21.20 1.95
C ARG A 210 -2.53 -22.03 2.08
N ASP A 211 -1.66 -21.67 3.04
CA ASP A 211 -0.37 -22.34 3.23
C ASP A 211 -0.57 -23.81 3.68
N ARG A 212 -1.59 -24.07 4.53
CA ARG A 212 -1.96 -25.43 4.94
C ARG A 212 -2.42 -26.26 3.75
N VAL A 213 -3.38 -25.74 2.99
CA VAL A 213 -3.96 -26.41 1.82
C VAL A 213 -2.91 -26.64 0.73
N SER A 214 -1.96 -25.70 0.56
CA SER A 214 -0.83 -25.84 -0.37
C SER A 214 0.14 -26.95 0.05
N LYS A 215 0.39 -27.12 1.37
CA LYS A 215 1.20 -28.24 1.90
C LYS A 215 0.51 -29.59 1.74
N GLU A 216 -0.82 -29.62 1.69
CA GLU A 216 -1.64 -30.80 1.40
C GLU A 216 -1.74 -31.05 -0.13
N GLU A 217 -0.94 -30.35 -0.97
CA GLU A 217 -0.91 -30.44 -2.44
C GLU A 217 -2.25 -30.13 -3.15
N ARG A 218 -3.20 -29.51 -2.44
CA ARG A 218 -4.52 -29.10 -2.96
C ARG A 218 -4.42 -27.72 -3.62
N TYR A 219 -3.66 -27.63 -4.71
CA TYR A 219 -3.27 -26.35 -5.34
C TYR A 219 -4.44 -25.55 -5.88
N GLU A 220 -5.51 -26.18 -6.38
CA GLU A 220 -6.70 -25.48 -6.84
C GLU A 220 -7.41 -24.73 -5.71
N GLU A 221 -7.52 -25.36 -4.54
CA GLU A 221 -8.10 -24.71 -3.37
C GLU A 221 -7.19 -23.59 -2.84
N ALA A 222 -5.88 -23.80 -2.82
CA ALA A 222 -4.92 -22.76 -2.46
C ALA A 222 -5.03 -21.55 -3.39
N LEU A 223 -5.22 -21.76 -4.70
CA LEU A 223 -5.47 -20.71 -5.68
C LEU A 223 -6.78 -19.97 -5.41
N MET A 224 -7.85 -20.68 -5.04
CA MET A 224 -9.12 -20.07 -4.69
C MET A 224 -8.99 -19.18 -3.44
N ILE A 225 -8.25 -19.64 -2.42
CA ILE A 225 -7.97 -18.85 -1.22
C ILE A 225 -7.10 -17.63 -1.57
N GLN A 226 -6.08 -17.78 -2.43
CA GLN A 226 -5.26 -16.67 -2.90
C GLN A 226 -6.08 -15.60 -3.63
N LYS A 227 -7.07 -15.99 -4.45
CA LYS A 227 -8.01 -15.04 -5.07
C LYS A 227 -8.83 -14.27 -4.03
N LYS A 228 -9.24 -14.91 -2.93
CA LYS A 228 -9.93 -14.25 -1.81
C LYS A 228 -9.03 -13.25 -1.09
N ILE A 229 -7.78 -13.62 -0.82
CA ILE A 229 -6.75 -12.74 -0.24
C ILE A 229 -6.55 -11.50 -1.12
N ASN A 230 -6.34 -11.69 -2.42
CA ASN A 230 -6.17 -10.60 -3.38
C ASN A 230 -7.41 -9.68 -3.47
N ALA A 231 -8.62 -10.25 -3.38
CA ALA A 231 -9.85 -9.46 -3.37
C ALA A 231 -9.99 -8.63 -2.08
N LEU A 232 -9.62 -9.20 -0.93
CA LEU A 232 -9.69 -8.51 0.35
C LEU A 232 -8.61 -7.40 0.44
N SER A 233 -7.40 -7.65 -0.04
CA SER A 233 -6.31 -6.68 -0.03
C SER A 233 -6.64 -5.39 -0.79
N LEU A 234 -7.45 -5.47 -1.86
CA LEU A 234 -7.89 -4.29 -2.61
C LEU A 234 -8.64 -3.24 -1.78
N ILE A 235 -9.25 -3.65 -0.68
CA ILE A 235 -10.05 -2.76 0.16
C ILE A 235 -9.53 -2.59 1.60
N THR A 236 -8.52 -3.41 2.00
CA THR A 236 -8.17 -3.53 3.42
C THR A 236 -6.68 -3.38 3.75
N THR A 237 -5.81 -3.06 2.79
CA THR A 237 -4.37 -3.00 3.05
C THR A 237 -3.88 -1.59 3.33
N PRO A 238 -3.18 -1.35 4.45
CA PRO A 238 -3.33 -1.91 5.79
C PRO A 238 -4.61 -1.41 6.46
N PHE A 239 -5.14 -2.10 7.46
CA PHE A 239 -6.43 -1.75 8.07
C PHE A 239 -6.32 -1.48 9.58
N HIS A 240 -6.88 -0.36 10.02
CA HIS A 240 -7.03 0.05 11.42
C HIS A 240 -8.51 0.26 11.77
N ARG A 241 -8.86 -0.04 13.02
CA ARG A 241 -10.24 0.12 13.49
C ARG A 241 -10.60 1.60 13.61
N PRO A 242 -11.85 1.99 13.33
CA PRO A 242 -12.27 3.40 13.42
C PRO A 242 -11.99 4.05 14.78
N PHE A 243 -12.09 3.30 15.89
CA PHE A 243 -11.83 3.86 17.21
C PHE A 243 -10.33 4.15 17.44
N GLU A 244 -9.41 3.43 16.81
CA GLU A 244 -7.96 3.68 16.90
C GLU A 244 -7.62 5.07 16.33
N TYR A 245 -8.21 5.41 15.19
CA TYR A 245 -8.10 6.77 14.63
C TYR A 245 -8.81 7.83 15.47
N ALA A 246 -9.88 7.46 16.17
CA ALA A 246 -10.56 8.38 17.06
C ALA A 246 -9.77 8.68 18.34
N LEU A 247 -8.93 7.74 18.79
CA LEU A 247 -7.99 7.93 19.91
C LEU A 247 -6.71 8.64 19.45
N ASN A 248 -6.21 8.29 18.28
CA ASN A 248 -5.01 8.89 17.68
C ASN A 248 -5.26 9.32 16.23
N PRO A 249 -5.65 10.58 16.00
CA PRO A 249 -5.85 11.12 14.63
C PRO A 249 -4.59 11.10 13.75
N ASN A 250 -3.40 11.02 14.35
CA ASN A 250 -2.10 10.96 13.66
C ASN A 250 -1.58 9.52 13.53
N LEU A 251 -2.40 8.52 13.81
CA LEU A 251 -2.03 7.09 13.83
C LEU A 251 -1.21 6.68 12.60
N ARG A 252 -1.58 7.17 11.42
CA ARG A 252 -0.87 6.86 10.19
C ARG A 252 0.57 7.39 10.19
N GLU A 253 0.79 8.60 10.65
CA GLU A 253 2.13 9.21 10.74
C GLU A 253 3.00 8.45 11.75
N ASP A 254 2.43 8.11 12.91
CA ASP A 254 3.12 7.32 13.92
C ASP A 254 3.53 5.93 13.40
N ILE A 255 2.66 5.32 12.56
CA ILE A 255 2.98 4.04 11.94
C ILE A 255 4.13 4.19 10.95
N ARG A 256 4.11 5.23 10.10
CA ARG A 256 5.20 5.49 9.15
C ARG A 256 6.52 5.74 9.86
N GLN A 257 6.48 6.52 10.95
CA GLN A 257 7.68 6.75 11.74
C GLN A 257 8.23 5.44 12.33
N LYS A 258 7.39 4.60 12.92
CA LYS A 258 7.80 3.28 13.43
C LYS A 258 8.35 2.35 12.33
N GLU A 259 7.82 2.42 11.11
CA GLU A 259 8.33 1.66 9.98
C GLU A 259 9.74 2.14 9.57
N LEU A 260 9.97 3.46 9.55
CA LEU A 260 11.26 4.06 9.25
C LEU A 260 12.28 3.78 10.36
N ASP A 261 11.91 4.00 11.62
CA ASP A 261 12.78 3.75 12.77
C ASP A 261 13.22 2.28 12.82
N GLY A 262 12.28 1.35 12.60
CA GLY A 262 12.60 -0.07 12.56
C GLY A 262 13.53 -0.45 11.38
N LEU A 263 13.45 0.22 10.23
CA LEU A 263 14.37 0.01 9.12
C LEU A 263 15.77 0.58 9.46
N ILE A 264 15.83 1.76 10.09
CA ILE A 264 17.06 2.37 10.58
C ILE A 264 17.76 1.41 11.56
N GLU A 265 17.06 0.87 12.55
CA GLU A 265 17.60 -0.07 13.52
C GLU A 265 18.20 -1.31 12.85
N VAL A 266 17.46 -1.91 11.91
CA VAL A 266 17.93 -3.09 11.17
C VAL A 266 19.18 -2.80 10.36
N LEU A 267 19.25 -1.66 9.67
CA LEU A 267 20.40 -1.31 8.83
C LEU A 267 21.60 -0.88 9.69
N ASN A 268 21.38 -0.12 10.76
CA ASN A 268 22.46 0.28 11.67
C ASN A 268 23.08 -0.93 12.41
N ALA A 269 22.29 -1.96 12.70
CA ALA A 269 22.83 -3.24 13.23
C ALA A 269 23.76 -3.95 12.23
N GLN A 270 23.75 -3.57 10.95
CA GLN A 270 24.67 -4.06 9.91
C GLN A 270 25.83 -3.08 9.62
N GLY A 271 26.00 -2.04 10.43
CA GLY A 271 27.11 -1.09 10.31
C GLY A 271 26.82 0.15 9.44
N PHE A 272 25.57 0.39 9.08
CA PHE A 272 25.17 1.68 8.51
C PHE A 272 25.12 2.74 9.63
N ASP A 273 25.20 4.02 9.26
CA ASP A 273 25.09 5.16 10.18
C ASP A 273 23.93 6.06 9.73
N LEU A 274 22.72 5.50 9.83
CA LEU A 274 21.51 6.18 9.45
C LEU A 274 20.89 6.87 10.67
N GLN A 275 20.78 8.20 10.63
CA GLN A 275 20.12 8.99 11.69
C GLN A 275 18.65 9.23 11.37
N LYS A 276 18.31 9.31 10.10
CA LYS A 276 16.96 9.55 9.60
C LYS A 276 16.76 8.95 8.21
N LEU A 277 15.51 8.72 7.83
CA LEU A 277 15.11 8.30 6.49
C LEU A 277 13.94 9.20 6.04
N GLU A 278 14.24 10.38 5.51
CA GLU A 278 13.23 11.28 4.98
C GLU A 278 12.89 10.94 3.53
N ARG A 279 13.92 10.55 2.73
CA ARG A 279 13.78 10.22 1.32
C ARG A 279 14.39 8.86 1.00
N ILE A 280 13.58 7.96 0.46
CA ILE A 280 14.02 6.64 -0.03
C ILE A 280 13.71 6.56 -1.52
N GLU A 281 14.69 6.17 -2.33
CA GLU A 281 14.51 5.89 -3.75
C GLU A 281 14.61 4.39 -4.01
N CYS A 282 13.64 3.81 -4.74
CA CYS A 282 13.67 2.40 -5.12
C CYS A 282 13.68 2.26 -6.64
N TYR A 283 14.56 1.38 -7.12
CA TYR A 283 14.82 1.14 -8.54
C TYR A 283 14.43 -0.28 -8.94
N ASP A 284 13.61 -0.40 -9.97
CA ASP A 284 13.25 -1.67 -10.62
C ASP A 284 13.66 -1.64 -12.09
N ILE A 285 14.38 -2.68 -12.53
CA ILE A 285 14.76 -2.87 -13.93
C ILE A 285 13.80 -3.87 -14.56
N SER A 286 13.19 -3.43 -15.63
CA SER A 286 12.29 -4.26 -16.41
C SER A 286 12.84 -4.45 -17.82
N ASN A 287 13.15 -5.69 -18.17
CA ASN A 287 13.65 -6.08 -19.49
C ASN A 287 12.59 -6.91 -20.21
N ILE A 288 12.14 -6.47 -21.39
CA ILE A 288 11.24 -7.24 -22.25
C ILE A 288 12.00 -7.62 -23.51
N GLN A 289 12.41 -8.87 -23.61
CA GLN A 289 12.93 -9.51 -24.83
C GLN A 289 13.97 -8.69 -25.63
N GLY A 290 14.86 -7.99 -24.94
CA GLY A 290 16.08 -7.42 -25.54
C GLY A 290 15.94 -6.09 -26.30
N THR A 291 14.74 -5.57 -26.58
CA THR A 291 14.61 -4.40 -27.47
C THR A 291 14.30 -3.07 -26.79
N ASN A 292 13.70 -3.06 -25.62
CA ASN A 292 13.30 -1.83 -24.90
C ASN A 292 13.45 -1.96 -23.38
N ALA A 293 14.70 -2.15 -22.92
CA ALA A 293 14.98 -2.17 -21.49
C ALA A 293 14.73 -0.79 -20.86
N THR A 294 14.05 -0.79 -19.74
CA THR A 294 13.71 0.43 -18.98
C THR A 294 13.93 0.21 -17.51
N ALA A 295 14.20 1.28 -16.78
CA ALA A 295 14.18 1.28 -15.33
C ALA A 295 13.17 2.30 -14.80
N SER A 296 12.57 1.99 -13.68
CA SER A 296 11.67 2.86 -12.95
C SER A 296 12.27 3.25 -11.60
N MET A 297 12.12 4.51 -11.23
CA MET A 297 12.46 5.05 -9.92
C MET A 297 11.18 5.48 -9.22
N VAL A 298 10.89 4.90 -8.08
CA VAL A 298 9.84 5.34 -7.17
C VAL A 298 10.46 5.98 -5.94
N VAL A 299 9.74 6.94 -5.35
CA VAL A 299 10.24 7.73 -4.22
C VAL A 299 9.25 7.64 -3.08
N LEU A 300 9.79 7.43 -1.87
CA LEU A 300 9.08 7.64 -0.62
C LEU A 300 9.65 8.87 0.08
N THR A 301 8.75 9.72 0.57
CA THR A 301 9.08 10.87 1.41
C THR A 301 8.40 10.68 2.76
N HIS A 302 9.18 10.69 3.85
CA HIS A 302 8.69 10.38 5.21
C HIS A 302 7.87 9.06 5.27
N GLY A 303 8.36 8.02 4.61
CA GLY A 303 7.69 6.72 4.53
C GLY A 303 6.43 6.66 3.65
N GLU A 304 6.04 7.76 3.02
CA GLU A 304 4.87 7.85 2.15
C GLU A 304 5.25 7.93 0.67
N ILE A 305 4.45 7.28 -0.18
CA ILE A 305 4.63 7.28 -1.62
C ILE A 305 4.48 8.69 -2.22
N ASP A 306 5.54 9.20 -2.87
CA ASP A 306 5.54 10.50 -3.55
C ASP A 306 5.62 10.34 -5.07
N LYS A 307 4.45 10.24 -5.71
CA LYS A 307 4.34 10.02 -7.16
C LYS A 307 4.83 11.21 -8.00
N SER A 308 4.93 12.40 -7.44
CA SER A 308 5.39 13.60 -8.15
C SER A 308 6.87 13.49 -8.51
N GLN A 309 7.61 12.72 -7.74
CA GLN A 309 9.05 12.53 -7.88
C GLN A 309 9.46 11.26 -8.64
N TYR A 310 8.51 10.48 -9.15
CA TYR A 310 8.81 9.29 -9.94
C TYR A 310 9.49 9.62 -11.24
N ARG A 311 10.47 8.80 -11.63
CA ARG A 311 11.20 8.95 -12.89
C ARG A 311 11.28 7.62 -13.63
N LYS A 312 11.45 7.73 -14.95
CA LYS A 312 11.61 6.61 -15.87
C LYS A 312 12.88 6.80 -16.65
N PHE A 313 13.67 5.76 -16.74
CA PHE A 313 14.93 5.76 -17.45
C PHE A 313 14.82 4.79 -18.62
N LYS A 314 14.98 5.29 -19.84
CA LYS A 314 15.20 4.45 -21.02
C LYS A 314 16.67 4.07 -21.02
N ILE A 315 16.99 2.78 -21.08
CA ILE A 315 18.36 2.29 -21.19
C ILE A 315 18.90 2.67 -22.56
N LYS A 316 20.06 3.32 -22.59
CA LYS A 316 20.68 3.84 -23.82
C LYS A 316 21.69 2.87 -24.41
N ARG A 317 22.25 1.98 -23.61
CA ARG A 317 23.26 1.02 -24.05
C ARG A 317 22.65 0.08 -25.08
N LYS A 318 23.22 0.08 -26.30
CA LYS A 318 22.87 -0.88 -27.36
C LYS A 318 23.68 -2.16 -27.14
N TRP A 319 23.01 -3.28 -27.04
CA TRP A 319 23.64 -4.60 -26.92
C TRP A 319 23.85 -5.17 -28.30
N ASP A 320 25.10 -5.53 -28.66
CA ASP A 320 25.38 -6.18 -29.93
C ASP A 320 25.19 -7.70 -29.80
N THR A 321 23.97 -8.14 -30.04
CA THR A 321 23.58 -9.55 -29.98
C THR A 321 24.26 -10.41 -31.03
N ARG A 322 24.88 -9.81 -32.07
CA ARG A 322 25.55 -10.53 -33.17
C ARG A 322 26.89 -11.15 -32.78
N LYS A 323 27.52 -10.66 -31.71
CA LYS A 323 28.83 -11.15 -31.25
C LYS A 323 28.74 -12.20 -30.14
N GLY A 324 27.56 -12.68 -29.75
CA GLY A 324 27.36 -13.77 -28.77
C GLY A 324 27.91 -13.51 -27.35
N LYS A 325 28.46 -12.31 -27.09
CA LYS A 325 29.12 -11.97 -25.81
C LYS A 325 28.34 -10.99 -24.94
N ASP A 326 27.33 -10.31 -25.48
CA ASP A 326 26.59 -9.27 -24.77
C ASP A 326 25.10 -9.62 -24.67
N LEU A 327 24.74 -10.55 -23.79
CA LEU A 327 23.37 -10.70 -23.33
C LEU A 327 22.95 -9.45 -22.53
N PRO A 328 21.67 -9.02 -22.58
CA PRO A 328 21.17 -7.94 -21.75
C PRO A 328 21.52 -8.21 -20.28
N ASN A 329 22.41 -7.40 -19.72
CA ASN A 329 22.91 -7.59 -18.36
C ASN A 329 22.23 -6.57 -17.43
N ASP A 330 21.31 -7.03 -16.59
CA ASP A 330 20.58 -6.21 -15.63
C ASP A 330 21.55 -5.43 -14.71
N PHE A 331 22.73 -5.96 -14.45
CA PHE A 331 23.77 -5.31 -13.64
C PHE A 331 24.31 -4.03 -14.31
N ALA A 332 24.63 -4.11 -15.60
CA ALA A 332 25.11 -2.96 -16.35
C ALA A 332 24.01 -1.91 -16.57
N MET A 333 22.75 -2.34 -16.66
CA MET A 333 21.60 -1.44 -16.73
C MET A 333 21.41 -0.70 -15.40
N MET A 334 21.51 -1.38 -14.26
CA MET A 334 21.42 -0.75 -12.93
C MET A 334 22.52 0.29 -12.75
N LYS A 335 23.75 -0.06 -13.11
CA LYS A 335 24.88 0.89 -13.08
C LYS A 335 24.59 2.13 -13.94
N GLU A 336 24.14 1.96 -15.20
CA GLU A 336 23.79 3.08 -16.09
C GLU A 336 22.74 4.00 -15.46
N VAL A 337 21.68 3.42 -14.90
CA VAL A 337 20.56 4.18 -14.32
C VAL A 337 21.02 4.98 -13.13
N LEU A 338 21.72 4.37 -12.18
CA LEU A 338 22.22 5.05 -10.98
C LEU A 338 23.27 6.12 -11.34
N THR A 339 24.22 5.84 -12.25
CA THR A 339 25.17 6.87 -12.70
C THR A 339 24.46 8.07 -13.32
N ARG A 340 23.39 7.86 -14.08
CA ARG A 340 22.60 8.96 -14.64
C ARG A 340 21.83 9.71 -13.57
N ARG A 341 21.24 9.03 -12.57
CA ARG A 341 20.58 9.66 -11.45
C ARG A 341 21.51 10.55 -10.64
N LEU A 342 22.69 10.06 -10.34
CA LEU A 342 23.68 10.75 -9.52
C LEU A 342 24.25 12.01 -10.18
N ARG A 343 24.13 12.16 -11.51
CA ARG A 343 24.47 13.39 -12.24
C ARG A 343 23.43 14.51 -12.10
N HIS A 344 22.22 14.19 -11.62
CA HIS A 344 21.18 15.17 -11.37
C HIS A 344 21.30 15.73 -9.95
N GLU A 345 22.20 16.69 -9.75
CA GLU A 345 22.41 17.37 -8.47
C GLU A 345 21.23 18.26 -8.09
N ASP A 346 20.43 18.67 -9.08
CA ASP A 346 19.15 19.40 -8.90
C ASP A 346 18.04 18.57 -8.26
N TRP A 347 18.17 17.25 -8.24
CA TRP A 347 17.27 16.37 -7.53
C TRP A 347 17.84 16.04 -6.15
N HIS A 348 17.07 16.29 -5.09
CA HIS A 348 17.48 15.95 -3.73
C HIS A 348 17.98 14.51 -3.66
N PHE A 349 19.18 14.29 -3.11
CA PHE A 349 19.70 12.96 -2.89
C PHE A 349 18.88 12.22 -1.84
N PRO A 350 18.70 10.89 -1.99
CA PRO A 350 18.01 10.08 -1.00
C PRO A 350 18.92 9.76 0.19
N ASP A 351 18.30 9.49 1.35
CA ASP A 351 18.98 8.96 2.53
C ASP A 351 19.28 7.46 2.37
N LEU A 352 18.51 6.77 1.50
CA LEU A 352 18.66 5.34 1.20
C LEU A 352 18.25 5.05 -0.23
N ILE A 353 19.08 4.28 -0.93
CA ILE A 353 18.77 3.68 -2.24
C ILE A 353 18.42 2.21 -2.03
N ILE A 354 17.30 1.79 -2.60
CA ILE A 354 16.86 0.40 -2.65
C ILE A 354 16.87 -0.05 -4.11
N VAL A 355 17.44 -1.22 -4.40
CA VAL A 355 17.35 -1.84 -5.72
C VAL A 355 16.49 -3.11 -5.63
N ASP A 356 15.50 -3.27 -6.52
CA ASP A 356 14.70 -4.50 -6.61
C ASP A 356 15.53 -5.59 -7.27
N GLY A 357 16.40 -6.21 -6.45
CA GLY A 357 17.32 -7.22 -6.92
C GLY A 357 18.26 -7.73 -5.84
N GLY A 358 18.99 -8.79 -6.19
CA GLY A 358 19.95 -9.46 -5.31
C GLY A 358 21.35 -8.86 -5.35
N LYS A 359 22.31 -9.63 -4.86
CA LYS A 359 23.73 -9.27 -4.68
C LYS A 359 24.37 -8.58 -5.89
N GLY A 360 24.10 -9.05 -7.09
CA GLY A 360 24.70 -8.48 -8.31
C GLY A 360 24.22 -7.08 -8.66
N GLN A 361 22.90 -6.77 -8.43
CA GLN A 361 22.38 -5.41 -8.62
C GLN A 361 22.90 -4.46 -7.55
N VAL A 362 23.00 -4.93 -6.29
CA VAL A 362 23.61 -4.16 -5.19
C VAL A 362 25.08 -3.84 -5.52
N ALA A 363 25.86 -4.83 -5.96
CA ALA A 363 27.25 -4.64 -6.38
C ALA A 363 27.38 -3.58 -7.47
N SER A 364 26.53 -3.64 -8.49
CA SER A 364 26.51 -2.66 -9.60
C SER A 364 26.16 -1.25 -9.13
N GLY A 365 25.23 -1.15 -8.18
CA GLY A 365 24.86 0.11 -7.55
C GLY A 365 26.00 0.73 -6.74
N ILE A 366 26.71 -0.07 -5.95
CA ILE A 366 27.89 0.36 -5.20
C ILE A 366 28.98 0.88 -6.13
N VAL A 367 29.22 0.20 -7.27
CA VAL A 367 30.17 0.68 -8.27
C VAL A 367 29.77 2.03 -8.84
N ALA A 368 28.47 2.24 -9.13
CA ALA A 368 27.99 3.52 -9.64
C ALA A 368 28.16 4.66 -8.62
N LEU A 369 27.88 4.40 -7.34
CA LEU A 369 28.11 5.35 -6.24
C LEU A 369 29.59 5.69 -6.10
N ALA A 370 30.42 4.67 -6.10
CA ALA A 370 31.88 4.82 -6.01
C ALA A 370 32.46 5.67 -7.15
N GLU A 371 32.05 5.41 -8.40
CA GLU A 371 32.49 6.18 -9.57
C GLU A 371 31.98 7.62 -9.58
N SER A 372 30.85 7.87 -8.95
CA SER A 372 30.24 9.21 -8.86
C SER A 372 30.72 10.02 -7.66
N GLY A 373 31.51 9.43 -6.75
CA GLY A 373 32.00 10.09 -5.54
C GLY A 373 30.91 10.44 -4.52
N VAL A 374 29.76 9.74 -4.56
CA VAL A 374 28.60 10.01 -3.70
C VAL A 374 28.45 8.91 -2.67
N GLU A 375 28.32 9.29 -1.41
CA GLU A 375 28.16 8.39 -0.26
C GLU A 375 26.67 8.28 0.14
N ILE A 376 25.93 7.38 -0.49
CA ILE A 376 24.53 7.09 -0.15
C ILE A 376 24.41 5.60 0.20
N PRO A 377 23.81 5.24 1.35
CA PRO A 377 23.48 3.86 1.68
C PRO A 377 22.66 3.18 0.57
N LEU A 378 23.06 1.96 0.18
CA LEU A 378 22.39 1.19 -0.85
C LEU A 378 22.19 -0.25 -0.41
N VAL A 379 20.96 -0.74 -0.58
CA VAL A 379 20.55 -2.11 -0.24
C VAL A 379 19.75 -2.74 -1.38
N GLY A 380 19.72 -4.07 -1.44
CA GLY A 380 18.91 -4.82 -2.38
C GLY A 380 17.67 -5.45 -1.72
N LEU A 381 16.65 -5.74 -2.53
CA LEU A 381 15.51 -6.56 -2.14
C LEU A 381 15.50 -7.83 -2.98
N ALA A 382 15.80 -8.97 -2.34
CA ALA A 382 15.73 -10.27 -3.01
C ALA A 382 14.29 -10.76 -3.12
N LYS A 383 13.92 -11.35 -4.27
CA LYS A 383 12.55 -11.80 -4.59
C LYS A 383 12.03 -12.93 -3.71
N ARG A 384 12.91 -13.73 -3.09
CA ARG A 384 12.53 -14.80 -2.18
C ARG A 384 12.49 -14.26 -0.75
N GLU A 385 11.38 -14.44 -0.04
CA GLU A 385 11.17 -14.14 1.39
C GLU A 385 11.39 -12.66 1.81
N GLU A 386 11.38 -11.71 0.88
CA GLU A 386 11.53 -10.28 1.17
C GLU A 386 12.79 -9.97 1.99
N THR A 387 13.88 -10.59 1.59
CA THR A 387 15.19 -10.48 2.23
C THR A 387 15.88 -9.20 1.79
N ILE A 388 16.40 -8.42 2.75
CA ILE A 388 17.26 -7.27 2.46
C ILE A 388 18.67 -7.78 2.23
N VAL A 389 19.27 -7.41 1.11
CA VAL A 389 20.65 -7.69 0.78
C VAL A 389 21.50 -6.46 1.09
N VAL A 390 22.43 -6.59 2.04
CA VAL A 390 23.33 -5.52 2.45
C VAL A 390 24.78 -5.90 2.18
N PRO A 391 25.68 -4.94 1.91
CA PRO A 391 27.12 -5.20 1.85
C PRO A 391 27.60 -5.69 3.21
N SER A 392 28.36 -6.79 3.26
CA SER A 392 28.95 -7.29 4.51
C SER A 392 30.01 -6.33 4.99
N MET A 393 29.81 -5.77 6.17
CA MET A 393 30.82 -5.02 6.91
C MET A 393 31.54 -6.04 7.81
N GLY A 394 32.87 -6.17 7.63
CA GLY A 394 33.65 -7.26 8.19
C GLY A 394 33.39 -7.52 9.67
N LYS A 395 32.68 -8.62 9.96
CA LYS A 395 32.76 -9.28 11.26
C LYS A 395 33.96 -10.23 11.24
N ASN A 396 34.75 -10.17 12.29
CA ASN A 396 35.91 -11.05 12.53
C ASN A 396 35.47 -12.52 12.77
N ASP A 397 35.15 -13.24 11.72
CA ASP A 397 34.86 -14.69 11.81
C ASP A 397 36.03 -15.53 11.27
N GLY A 398 37.27 -15.15 11.59
CA GLY A 398 38.44 -16.02 11.45
C GLY A 398 38.76 -16.59 10.04
N LYS A 399 37.96 -16.27 9.01
CA LYS A 399 38.23 -16.59 7.60
C LYS A 399 38.84 -15.37 6.93
N GLN A 400 40.08 -15.52 6.44
CA GLN A 400 40.77 -14.50 5.66
C GLN A 400 39.91 -14.06 4.48
N SER A 401 39.13 -12.98 4.62
CA SER A 401 38.60 -12.23 3.51
C SER A 401 39.71 -11.30 3.00
N ASN A 402 40.02 -11.34 1.72
CA ASN A 402 41.03 -10.47 1.05
C ASN A 402 40.58 -9.00 0.97
N LEU A 403 39.59 -8.58 1.77
CA LEU A 403 39.16 -7.20 1.90
C LEU A 403 39.73 -6.61 3.19
N PRO A 404 40.23 -5.37 3.17
CA PRO A 404 40.60 -4.67 4.39
C PRO A 404 39.37 -4.57 5.32
N HIS A 405 39.61 -4.72 6.64
CA HIS A 405 38.58 -4.62 7.67
C HIS A 405 37.87 -3.26 7.57
N VAL A 406 36.64 -3.27 7.04
CA VAL A 406 35.82 -2.08 6.86
C VAL A 406 34.92 -1.96 8.10
N ARG A 407 35.08 -0.90 8.86
CA ARG A 407 34.30 -0.69 10.09
C ARG A 407 32.90 -0.12 9.84
N ASN A 408 32.73 0.57 8.71
CA ASN A 408 31.45 1.17 8.34
C ASN A 408 31.29 1.31 6.80
N TYR A 409 30.10 1.62 6.35
CA TYR A 409 29.76 1.77 4.92
C TYR A 409 30.59 2.90 4.24
N LYS A 410 30.90 3.98 4.95
CA LYS A 410 31.76 5.07 4.45
C LYS A 410 33.18 4.59 4.16
N GLU A 411 33.75 3.76 5.04
CA GLU A 411 35.06 3.13 4.80
C GLU A 411 35.00 2.19 3.57
N LEU A 412 33.94 1.44 3.38
CA LEU A 412 33.76 0.57 2.20
C LEU A 412 33.83 1.37 0.89
N LEU A 413 33.27 2.56 0.87
CA LEU A 413 33.34 3.47 -0.28
C LEU A 413 34.72 4.14 -0.39
N GLN A 414 35.36 4.56 0.71
CA GLN A 414 36.63 5.28 0.76
C GLN A 414 37.84 4.41 0.42
N ILE A 415 37.93 3.17 0.87
CA ILE A 415 39.03 2.25 0.61
C ILE A 415 39.25 2.04 -0.89
N ARG A 416 38.24 2.26 -1.71
CA ARG A 416 38.32 2.13 -3.18
C ARG A 416 38.70 3.42 -3.90
N PHE A 417 38.73 4.58 -3.21
CA PHE A 417 39.18 5.87 -3.79
C PHE A 417 40.64 6.22 -3.53
N ALA A 418 41.31 5.54 -2.60
CA ALA A 418 42.72 5.80 -2.26
C ALA A 418 43.70 5.27 -3.27
N GLY A 419 43.27 4.52 -4.28
CA GLY A 419 44.12 4.05 -5.38
C GLY A 419 44.52 5.20 -6.32
N ASN A 420 45.81 5.27 -6.68
CA ASN A 420 46.42 6.27 -7.56
C ASN A 420 45.67 6.41 -8.90
N LYS A 421 45.72 7.59 -9.53
CA LYS A 421 45.08 7.90 -10.82
C LYS A 421 45.38 6.90 -11.94
N GLU A 422 46.50 6.16 -11.86
CA GLU A 422 46.90 5.14 -12.83
C GLU A 422 46.18 3.79 -12.69
N GLU A 423 45.59 3.49 -11.52
CA GLU A 423 44.83 2.24 -11.28
C GLU A 423 43.35 2.32 -11.66
N ARG A 424 42.88 3.44 -12.21
CA ARG A 424 41.46 3.66 -12.59
C ARG A 424 40.93 2.72 -13.68
N ASN A 425 41.80 1.92 -14.31
CA ASN A 425 41.41 0.92 -15.31
C ASN A 425 41.21 -0.49 -14.73
N GLN A 426 41.43 -0.72 -13.43
CA GLN A 426 41.10 -1.99 -12.82
C GLN A 426 39.59 -2.09 -12.62
N GLN A 427 38.97 -3.09 -13.21
CA GLN A 427 37.55 -3.43 -13.01
C GLN A 427 37.29 -3.65 -11.52
N ILE A 428 36.40 -2.85 -10.94
CA ILE A 428 35.95 -3.07 -9.56
C ILE A 428 35.12 -4.35 -9.55
N ILE A 429 35.74 -5.46 -9.11
CA ILE A 429 35.09 -6.75 -8.99
C ILE A 429 34.55 -6.86 -7.54
N VAL A 430 33.22 -6.80 -7.35
CA VAL A 430 32.59 -7.08 -6.07
C VAL A 430 32.23 -8.57 -6.07
N GLN A 431 32.83 -9.34 -5.19
CA GLN A 431 32.56 -10.78 -5.07
C GLN A 431 31.22 -11.04 -4.37
N GLU A 432 30.53 -12.11 -4.75
CA GLU A 432 29.21 -12.48 -4.17
C GLU A 432 29.26 -12.78 -2.66
N ASP A 433 30.40 -13.19 -2.13
CA ASP A 433 30.63 -13.51 -0.71
C ASP A 433 30.62 -12.27 0.21
N ASN A 434 30.60 -11.07 -0.36
CA ASN A 434 30.64 -9.80 0.38
C ASN A 434 29.27 -9.22 0.73
N PHE A 435 28.23 -10.05 0.75
CA PHE A 435 26.87 -9.61 1.06
C PHE A 435 26.21 -10.47 2.11
N THR A 436 25.52 -9.80 3.03
CA THR A 436 24.67 -10.42 4.05
C THR A 436 23.21 -10.30 3.65
N GLU A 437 22.49 -11.41 3.78
CA GLU A 437 21.04 -11.44 3.57
C GLU A 437 20.31 -11.39 4.90
N ILE A 438 19.40 -10.43 5.08
CA ILE A 438 18.67 -10.18 6.30
C ILE A 438 17.19 -10.48 6.06
N SER A 439 16.68 -11.51 6.72
CA SER A 439 15.25 -11.81 6.72
C SER A 439 14.54 -10.99 7.80
N LEU A 440 13.59 -10.16 7.40
CA LEU A 440 12.79 -9.38 8.34
C LEU A 440 11.69 -10.25 8.98
N PRO A 441 11.41 -10.10 10.28
CA PRO A 441 10.30 -10.80 10.91
C PRO A 441 8.97 -10.47 10.24
N LYS A 442 8.11 -11.47 10.00
CA LYS A 442 6.82 -11.32 9.27
C LYS A 442 5.87 -10.25 9.81
N ASN A 443 6.07 -9.80 11.04
CA ASN A 443 5.23 -8.78 11.69
C ASN A 443 6.00 -7.48 11.98
N SER A 444 7.22 -7.30 11.46
CA SER A 444 7.99 -6.09 11.72
C SER A 444 7.43 -4.90 10.93
N PRO A 445 7.42 -3.70 11.51
CA PRO A 445 7.05 -2.48 10.80
C PRO A 445 7.91 -2.26 9.55
N SER A 446 9.21 -2.49 9.66
CA SER A 446 10.18 -2.37 8.56
C SER A 446 9.85 -3.26 7.36
N LEU A 447 9.34 -4.48 7.58
CA LEU A 447 8.90 -5.35 6.49
C LEU A 447 7.75 -4.72 5.70
N HIS A 448 6.80 -4.08 6.36
CA HIS A 448 5.68 -3.42 5.69
C HIS A 448 6.13 -2.24 4.82
N LEU A 449 7.14 -1.48 5.26
CA LEU A 449 7.75 -0.41 4.47
C LEU A 449 8.42 -0.98 3.21
N VAL A 450 9.23 -2.01 3.37
CA VAL A 450 9.96 -2.68 2.28
C VAL A 450 9.02 -3.30 1.25
N GLN A 451 7.97 -3.99 1.70
CA GLN A 451 6.93 -4.53 0.82
C GLN A 451 6.22 -3.43 0.03
N ARG A 452 5.83 -2.35 0.71
CA ARG A 452 5.12 -1.24 0.08
C ARG A 452 5.95 -0.56 -1.00
N ILE A 453 7.24 -0.33 -0.76
CA ILE A 453 8.10 0.31 -1.77
C ILE A 453 8.35 -0.60 -2.96
N ARG A 454 8.57 -1.90 -2.73
CA ARG A 454 8.75 -2.89 -3.80
C ARG A 454 7.50 -3.04 -4.65
N ASP A 455 6.35 -3.21 -4.02
CA ASP A 455 5.07 -3.38 -4.73
C ASP A 455 4.76 -2.15 -5.58
N GLU A 456 5.09 -0.96 -5.10
CA GLU A 456 4.90 0.28 -5.86
C GLU A 456 5.90 0.41 -7.02
N ALA A 457 7.18 0.03 -6.83
CA ALA A 457 8.18 -0.01 -7.89
C ALA A 457 7.74 -0.95 -9.02
N HIS A 458 7.33 -2.16 -8.67
CA HIS A 458 6.84 -3.16 -9.62
C HIS A 458 5.54 -2.70 -10.33
N ARG A 459 4.58 -2.11 -9.58
CA ARG A 459 3.35 -1.54 -10.15
C ARG A 459 3.64 -0.44 -11.18
N PHE A 460 4.59 0.45 -10.86
CA PHE A 460 4.95 1.57 -11.72
C PHE A 460 5.66 1.09 -12.99
N ALA A 461 6.55 0.11 -12.88
CA ALA A 461 7.23 -0.54 -14.00
C ALA A 461 6.23 -1.21 -14.97
N ILE A 462 5.32 -2.04 -14.47
CA ILE A 462 4.28 -2.71 -15.31
C ILE A 462 3.40 -1.69 -16.03
N THR A 463 3.01 -0.60 -15.37
CA THR A 463 2.16 0.43 -15.97
C THR A 463 2.85 1.10 -17.16
N TYR A 464 4.16 1.31 -17.07
CA TYR A 464 4.95 1.88 -18.15
C TYR A 464 5.06 0.94 -19.36
N HIS A 465 5.31 -0.34 -19.12
CA HIS A 465 5.37 -1.33 -20.19
C HIS A 465 4.06 -1.46 -20.95
N ARG A 466 2.93 -1.42 -20.27
CA ARG A 466 1.61 -1.42 -20.94
C ARG A 466 1.45 -0.21 -21.85
N LYS A 467 1.92 0.97 -21.42
CA LYS A 467 1.88 2.19 -22.23
C LYS A 467 2.78 2.10 -23.47
N LEU A 468 4.00 1.58 -23.33
CA LEU A 468 4.91 1.39 -24.47
C LEU A 468 4.34 0.40 -25.50
N ARG A 469 3.75 -0.72 -25.05
CA ARG A 469 3.07 -1.66 -25.97
C ARG A 469 1.91 -1.03 -26.71
N SER A 470 1.08 -0.23 -26.06
CA SER A 470 -0.03 0.45 -26.74
C SER A 470 0.46 1.46 -27.77
N MET A 471 1.63 2.08 -27.58
CA MET A 471 2.22 3.00 -28.56
C MET A 471 2.88 2.26 -29.73
N SER A 472 3.53 1.12 -29.50
CA SER A 472 4.16 0.31 -30.58
C SER A 472 3.16 -0.50 -31.43
N ILE A 473 1.88 -0.53 -31.07
CA ILE A 473 0.80 -1.14 -31.88
C ILE A 473 0.17 -0.11 -32.82
N ILE A 474 0.42 1.18 -32.58
CA ILE A 474 -0.14 2.30 -33.36
C ILE A 474 0.84 2.81 -34.42
N GLU A 475 2.13 2.44 -34.34
CA GLU A 475 3.13 2.58 -35.41
C GLU A 475 3.20 1.30 -36.26
#